data_9402f1ab380a5157d7b50219a7707018
#
_entry.id   9402f1ab380a5157d7b50219a7707018
#
_cell.length_a   1.000
_cell.length_b   1.000
_cell.length_c   1.000
_cell.angle_alpha   90.00
_cell.angle_beta   90.00
_cell.angle_gamma   90.00
#
_symmetry.space_group_name_H-M   'P 1'
#
loop_
_entity.id
_entity.type
_entity.pdbx_description
1 polymer ?
#
loop_
_entity_poly.entity_id
_entity_poly.type
_entity_poly.pdbx_seq_one_letter_code
_entity_poly.pdbx_strand_id
1 'polypeptide(L)'
;MIINIKNIDVNYIQYGEGKKNVVLLHGWGQNIQMMDPIGKRLEKLATITIIDLPGHGESSEPTTALTIYDYCEIVKELLDKLKIKKPILIGHSFGGRVSICYASKYPTEKLILLGAPCIRKNQKVSAKTKVLKGLKKVPGLNKLEGFAKKHIGSRDYRNASPIMREILVNTVNEDLSECAKKIYCPTLL
;
A
#
# COMPACT_ATOMS: atom_id res chain seq x y z
N MET A 1 -11.30 10.83 10.21
CA MET A 1 -10.88 10.58 11.62
C MET A 1 -9.41 10.24 11.63
N ILE A 2 -8.67 10.61 12.66
CA ILE A 2 -7.21 10.35 12.74
C ILE A 2 -6.91 9.52 13.97
N ILE A 3 -6.06 8.50 13.80
CA ILE A 3 -5.50 7.69 14.91
C ILE A 3 -3.98 7.64 14.74
N ASN A 4 -3.23 7.90 15.82
CA ASN A 4 -1.79 7.73 15.81
C ASN A 4 -1.41 6.26 15.97
N ILE A 5 -0.63 5.75 15.00
CA ILE A 5 -0.10 4.40 14.95
C ILE A 5 1.41 4.49 14.69
N LYS A 6 2.23 4.05 15.64
CA LYS A 6 3.70 4.07 15.51
C LYS A 6 4.27 5.43 15.09
N ASN A 7 3.76 6.51 15.69
CA ASN A 7 4.11 7.91 15.38
C ASN A 7 3.71 8.37 13.96
N ILE A 8 2.75 7.70 13.32
CA ILE A 8 2.15 8.08 12.05
C ILE A 8 0.68 8.38 12.33
N ASP A 9 0.22 9.56 11.95
CA ASP A 9 -1.18 9.91 12.00
C ASP A 9 -1.88 9.30 10.79
N VAL A 10 -2.68 8.27 11.06
CA VAL A 10 -3.41 7.51 10.03
C VAL A 10 -4.84 8.03 9.95
N ASN A 11 -5.20 8.58 8.80
CA ASN A 11 -6.56 9.02 8.51
C ASN A 11 -7.42 7.85 8.02
N TYR A 12 -8.67 7.81 8.49
CA TYR A 12 -9.66 6.84 8.04
C TYR A 12 -11.07 7.42 8.16
N ILE A 13 -11.99 6.81 7.43
CA ILE A 13 -13.43 7.04 7.62
C ILE A 13 -14.10 5.72 7.96
N GLN A 14 -15.20 5.80 8.72
CA GLN A 14 -16.02 4.65 9.04
C GLN A 14 -17.51 5.04 8.97
N TYR A 15 -18.32 4.18 8.33
CA TYR A 15 -19.75 4.37 8.17
C TYR A 15 -20.44 3.02 7.81
N GLY A 16 -21.77 3.02 7.70
CA GLY A 16 -22.57 1.84 7.40
C GLY A 16 -23.10 1.14 8.64
N GLU A 17 -24.13 0.31 8.48
CA GLU A 17 -24.93 -0.25 9.58
C GLU A 17 -24.86 -1.78 9.70
N GLY A 18 -24.14 -2.45 8.78
CA GLY A 18 -24.10 -3.92 8.74
C GLY A 18 -23.17 -4.53 9.79
N LYS A 19 -23.46 -5.79 10.14
CA LYS A 19 -22.66 -6.54 11.12
C LYS A 19 -21.27 -6.98 10.60
N LYS A 20 -21.07 -7.01 9.29
CA LYS A 20 -19.79 -7.37 8.68
C LYS A 20 -18.89 -6.15 8.60
N ASN A 21 -17.60 -6.33 8.82
CA ASN A 21 -16.62 -5.28 8.68
C ASN A 21 -15.92 -5.41 7.33
N VAL A 22 -16.08 -4.42 6.46
CA VAL A 22 -15.38 -4.30 5.19
C VAL A 22 -14.33 -3.21 5.31
N VAL A 23 -13.09 -3.56 5.04
CA VAL A 23 -11.94 -2.64 5.07
C VAL A 23 -11.41 -2.45 3.66
N LEU A 24 -11.32 -1.21 3.21
CA LEU A 24 -10.89 -0.85 1.86
C LEU A 24 -9.53 -0.15 1.91
N LEU A 25 -8.59 -0.64 1.10
CA LEU A 25 -7.24 -0.12 0.97
C LEU A 25 -6.98 0.32 -0.48
N HIS A 26 -6.63 1.58 -0.67
CA HIS A 26 -6.43 2.22 -1.98
C HIS A 26 -5.06 1.89 -2.62
N GLY A 27 -4.89 2.24 -3.89
CA GLY A 27 -3.64 2.12 -4.63
C GLY A 27 -2.62 3.22 -4.30
N TRP A 28 -1.39 3.07 -4.79
CA TRP A 28 -0.34 4.09 -4.64
C TRP A 28 -0.76 5.44 -5.22
N GLY A 29 -0.47 6.51 -4.51
CA GLY A 29 -0.81 7.88 -4.91
C GLY A 29 -2.30 8.21 -4.89
N GLN A 30 -3.12 7.32 -4.31
CA GLN A 30 -4.56 7.49 -4.15
C GLN A 30 -4.93 7.71 -2.68
N ASN A 31 -6.21 7.72 -2.38
CA ASN A 31 -6.73 8.05 -1.06
C ASN A 31 -8.14 7.46 -0.86
N ILE A 32 -8.77 7.81 0.26
CA ILE A 32 -10.13 7.40 0.63
C ILE A 32 -11.14 7.63 -0.49
N GLN A 33 -11.11 8.78 -1.18
CA GLN A 33 -12.09 9.15 -2.20
C GLN A 33 -12.13 8.15 -3.37
N MET A 34 -11.01 7.50 -3.66
CA MET A 34 -10.94 6.48 -4.71
C MET A 34 -11.72 5.21 -4.36
N MET A 35 -11.73 4.82 -3.08
CA MET A 35 -12.39 3.60 -2.61
C MET A 35 -13.82 3.85 -2.13
N ASP A 36 -14.19 5.10 -1.81
CA ASP A 36 -15.51 5.46 -1.26
C ASP A 36 -16.70 5.04 -2.14
N PRO A 37 -16.65 5.13 -3.48
CA PRO A 37 -17.75 4.63 -4.33
C PRO A 37 -18.06 3.15 -4.14
N ILE A 38 -17.06 2.33 -3.81
CA ILE A 38 -17.25 0.91 -3.48
C ILE A 38 -17.90 0.78 -2.10
N GLY A 39 -17.39 1.53 -1.12
CA GLY A 39 -17.93 1.54 0.24
C GLY A 39 -19.39 1.94 0.29
N LYS A 40 -19.77 3.00 -0.43
CA LYS A 40 -21.16 3.49 -0.54
C LYS A 40 -22.15 2.45 -1.08
N ARG A 41 -21.70 1.57 -1.96
CA ARG A 41 -22.56 0.49 -2.47
C ARG A 41 -22.76 -0.64 -1.45
N LEU A 42 -21.89 -0.74 -0.46
CA LEU A 42 -21.88 -1.78 0.56
C LEU A 42 -22.40 -1.31 1.93
N GLU A 43 -22.61 0.00 2.13
CA GLU A 43 -22.90 0.60 3.45
C GLU A 43 -24.15 0.06 4.13
N LYS A 44 -25.16 -0.39 3.36
CA LYS A 44 -26.37 -1.02 3.91
C LYS A 44 -26.16 -2.48 4.35
N LEU A 45 -25.07 -3.11 3.92
CA LEU A 45 -24.77 -4.52 4.18
C LEU A 45 -23.64 -4.71 5.19
N ALA A 46 -22.79 -3.70 5.38
CA ALA A 46 -21.58 -3.79 6.17
C ALA A 46 -21.22 -2.47 6.86
N THR A 47 -20.45 -2.55 7.93
CA THR A 47 -19.67 -1.43 8.45
C THR A 47 -18.42 -1.27 7.59
N ILE A 48 -18.28 -0.11 6.96
CA ILE A 48 -17.21 0.20 6.01
C ILE A 48 -16.12 0.99 6.72
N THR A 49 -14.88 0.58 6.57
CA THR A 49 -13.69 1.33 7.01
C THR A 49 -12.80 1.54 5.80
N ILE A 50 -12.50 2.79 5.45
CA ILE A 50 -11.59 3.14 4.37
C ILE A 50 -10.40 3.90 4.98
N ILE A 51 -9.19 3.51 4.61
CA ILE A 51 -7.96 3.99 5.24
C ILE A 51 -7.11 4.72 4.20
N ASP A 52 -6.68 5.94 4.52
CA ASP A 52 -5.55 6.56 3.84
C ASP A 52 -4.27 5.89 4.34
N LEU A 53 -3.60 5.15 3.48
CA LEU A 53 -2.34 4.49 3.85
C LEU A 53 -1.25 5.54 4.14
N PRO A 54 -0.31 5.28 5.07
CA PRO A 54 0.77 6.22 5.40
C PRO A 54 1.43 6.87 4.18
N GLY A 55 1.61 8.19 4.22
CA GLY A 55 2.15 8.98 3.12
C GLY A 55 1.15 9.25 1.98
N HIS A 56 -0.14 8.97 2.17
CA HIS A 56 -1.20 9.19 1.19
C HIS A 56 -2.41 9.87 1.82
N GLY A 57 -3.19 10.59 0.98
CA GLY A 57 -4.38 11.29 1.43
C GLY A 57 -4.09 12.26 2.57
N GLU A 58 -4.82 12.14 3.67
CA GLU A 58 -4.64 12.95 4.89
C GLU A 58 -3.80 12.24 5.97
N SER A 59 -3.27 11.06 5.68
CA SER A 59 -2.31 10.38 6.57
C SER A 59 -0.93 11.02 6.47
N SER A 60 -0.25 11.14 7.62
CA SER A 60 1.09 11.71 7.64
C SER A 60 2.10 10.85 6.89
N GLU A 61 3.12 11.50 6.34
CA GLU A 61 4.23 10.82 5.71
C GLU A 61 5.10 10.14 6.78
N PRO A 62 5.54 8.88 6.59
CA PRO A 62 6.45 8.22 7.52
C PRO A 62 7.81 8.93 7.58
N THR A 63 8.46 8.88 8.73
CA THR A 63 9.81 9.43 8.92
C THR A 63 10.91 8.45 8.47
N THR A 64 10.58 7.19 8.28
CA THR A 64 11.48 6.12 7.81
C THR A 64 10.84 5.35 6.66
N ALA A 65 11.66 4.78 5.78
CA ALA A 65 11.15 3.99 4.66
C ALA A 65 10.45 2.71 5.15
N LEU A 66 9.17 2.56 4.78
CA LEU A 66 8.35 1.42 5.13
C LEU A 66 8.42 0.31 4.06
N THR A 67 8.27 -0.94 4.50
CA THR A 67 8.04 -2.12 3.67
C THR A 67 6.54 -2.46 3.60
N ILE A 68 6.14 -3.40 2.74
CA ILE A 68 4.75 -3.93 2.74
C ILE A 68 4.39 -4.52 4.11
N TYR A 69 5.35 -5.13 4.80
CA TYR A 69 5.13 -5.69 6.13
C TYR A 69 4.85 -4.62 7.17
N ASP A 70 5.53 -3.47 7.10
CA ASP A 70 5.27 -2.34 8.00
C ASP A 70 3.88 -1.75 7.78
N TYR A 71 3.46 -1.56 6.52
CA TYR A 71 2.09 -1.16 6.20
C TYR A 71 1.05 -2.16 6.73
N CYS A 72 1.33 -3.45 6.59
CA CYS A 72 0.47 -4.51 7.12
C CYS A 72 0.30 -4.38 8.64
N GLU A 73 1.40 -4.18 9.39
CA GLU A 73 1.35 -4.02 10.85
C GLU A 73 0.62 -2.74 11.28
N ILE A 74 0.78 -1.65 10.53
CA ILE A 74 0.05 -0.39 10.77
C ILE A 74 -1.46 -0.61 10.58
N VAL A 75 -1.86 -1.25 9.49
CA VAL A 75 -3.27 -1.60 9.26
C VAL A 75 -3.78 -2.52 10.37
N LYS A 76 -3.00 -3.53 10.78
CA LYS A 76 -3.38 -4.44 11.88
C LYS A 76 -3.62 -3.69 13.17
N GLU A 77 -2.72 -2.81 13.58
CA GLU A 77 -2.84 -2.03 14.80
C GLU A 77 -4.05 -1.07 14.75
N LEU A 78 -4.31 -0.45 13.60
CA LEU A 78 -5.50 0.37 13.40
C LEU A 78 -6.77 -0.47 13.61
N LEU A 79 -6.86 -1.64 12.96
CA LEU A 79 -8.03 -2.51 13.06
C LEU A 79 -8.22 -3.05 14.49
N ASP A 80 -7.14 -3.29 15.23
CA ASP A 80 -7.23 -3.67 16.65
C ASP A 80 -7.82 -2.54 17.50
N LYS A 81 -7.37 -1.30 17.31
CA LYS A 81 -7.95 -0.13 18.00
C LYS A 81 -9.43 0.06 17.65
N LEU A 82 -9.84 -0.25 16.44
CA LEU A 82 -11.23 -0.24 15.99
C LEU A 82 -12.01 -1.52 16.39
N LYS A 83 -11.37 -2.48 17.06
CA LYS A 83 -11.95 -3.77 17.49
C LYS A 83 -12.45 -4.64 16.31
N ILE A 84 -11.85 -4.48 15.14
CA ILE A 84 -12.14 -5.26 13.93
C ILE A 84 -11.23 -6.49 13.89
N LYS A 85 -11.77 -7.65 14.26
CA LYS A 85 -10.98 -8.88 14.44
C LYS A 85 -10.83 -9.73 13.17
N LYS A 86 -11.83 -9.75 12.31
CA LYS A 86 -11.88 -10.60 11.10
C LYS A 86 -12.53 -9.84 9.95
N PRO A 87 -11.80 -8.91 9.31
CA PRO A 87 -12.35 -8.08 8.24
C PRO A 87 -12.58 -8.85 6.94
N ILE A 88 -13.47 -8.33 6.09
CA ILE A 88 -13.44 -8.54 4.64
C ILE A 88 -12.53 -7.45 4.08
N LEU A 89 -11.42 -7.84 3.47
CA LEU A 89 -10.46 -6.89 2.89
C LEU A 89 -10.74 -6.69 1.40
N ILE A 90 -10.81 -5.44 0.96
CA ILE A 90 -10.85 -5.06 -0.45
C ILE A 90 -9.65 -4.17 -0.73
N GLY A 91 -8.66 -4.67 -1.45
CA GLY A 91 -7.42 -3.95 -1.73
C GLY A 91 -7.20 -3.70 -3.22
N HIS A 92 -6.96 -2.44 -3.59
CA HIS A 92 -6.59 -2.07 -4.95
C HIS A 92 -5.08 -1.91 -5.09
N SER A 93 -4.48 -2.55 -6.10
CA SER A 93 -3.07 -2.40 -6.46
C SER A 93 -2.13 -2.46 -5.23
N PHE A 94 -1.57 -1.35 -4.76
CA PHE A 94 -0.72 -1.25 -3.58
C PHE A 94 -1.46 -1.71 -2.31
N GLY A 95 -2.68 -1.22 -2.06
CA GLY A 95 -3.52 -1.68 -0.95
C GLY A 95 -3.84 -3.17 -1.01
N GLY A 96 -3.92 -3.74 -2.23
CA GLY A 96 -4.06 -5.18 -2.44
C GLY A 96 -2.81 -5.96 -2.00
N ARG A 97 -1.61 -5.42 -2.22
CA ARG A 97 -0.36 -6.02 -1.71
C ARG A 97 -0.33 -6.03 -0.17
N VAL A 98 -0.75 -4.92 0.46
CA VAL A 98 -0.90 -4.86 1.92
C VAL A 98 -1.94 -5.87 2.39
N SER A 99 -3.07 -6.01 1.69
CA SER A 99 -4.12 -6.98 2.01
C SER A 99 -3.65 -8.44 1.89
N ILE A 100 -2.82 -8.77 0.90
CA ILE A 100 -2.18 -10.09 0.75
C ILE A 100 -1.32 -10.39 1.98
N CYS A 101 -0.45 -9.44 2.38
CA CYS A 101 0.39 -9.58 3.56
C CYS A 101 -0.47 -9.75 4.82
N TYR A 102 -1.52 -8.94 4.99
CA TYR A 102 -2.43 -9.03 6.13
C TYR A 102 -3.12 -10.40 6.20
N ALA A 103 -3.75 -10.84 5.11
CA ALA A 103 -4.49 -12.11 5.08
C ALA A 103 -3.59 -13.34 5.26
N SER A 104 -2.28 -13.23 4.98
CA SER A 104 -1.31 -14.29 5.22
C SER A 104 -0.94 -14.47 6.70
N LYS A 105 -1.17 -13.44 7.53
CA LYS A 105 -0.74 -13.40 8.94
C LYS A 105 -1.92 -13.37 9.91
N TYR A 106 -3.01 -12.71 9.53
CA TYR A 106 -4.10 -12.37 10.45
C TYR A 106 -5.45 -12.90 9.98
N PRO A 107 -6.36 -13.21 10.92
CA PRO A 107 -7.70 -13.68 10.60
C PRO A 107 -8.40 -12.70 9.65
N THR A 108 -8.80 -13.22 8.50
CA THR A 108 -9.49 -12.50 7.43
C THR A 108 -10.72 -13.30 7.01
N GLU A 109 -11.88 -12.66 6.88
CA GLU A 109 -13.11 -13.36 6.50
C GLU A 109 -13.13 -13.65 4.99
N LYS A 110 -12.81 -12.64 4.19
CA LYS A 110 -12.67 -12.72 2.72
C LYS A 110 -11.63 -11.71 2.24
N LEU A 111 -11.00 -12.03 1.12
CA LEU A 111 -10.05 -11.15 0.45
C LEU A 111 -10.52 -10.87 -0.98
N ILE A 112 -10.58 -9.60 -1.37
CA ILE A 112 -10.92 -9.15 -2.72
C ILE A 112 -9.77 -8.28 -3.21
N LEU A 113 -9.16 -8.66 -4.32
CA LEU A 113 -7.99 -8.01 -4.90
C LEU A 113 -8.34 -7.38 -6.25
N LEU A 114 -8.19 -6.07 -6.34
CA LEU A 114 -8.44 -5.31 -7.54
C LEU A 114 -7.10 -4.92 -8.18
N GLY A 115 -6.65 -5.69 -9.17
CA GLY A 115 -5.40 -5.44 -9.89
C GLY A 115 -4.15 -5.43 -8.99
N ALA A 116 -4.08 -6.29 -7.98
CA ALA A 116 -2.98 -6.36 -7.03
C ALA A 116 -1.85 -7.28 -7.53
N PRO A 117 -0.66 -6.77 -7.88
CA PRO A 117 0.46 -7.61 -8.29
C PRO A 117 1.05 -8.32 -7.06
N CYS A 118 1.08 -9.65 -7.10
CA CYS A 118 1.64 -10.49 -6.02
C CYS A 118 3.10 -10.84 -6.29
N ILE A 119 3.41 -11.23 -7.54
CA ILE A 119 4.70 -11.78 -7.93
C ILE A 119 5.57 -10.68 -8.53
N ARG A 120 6.83 -10.63 -8.12
CA ARG A 120 7.81 -9.77 -8.78
C ARG A 120 8.10 -10.31 -10.18
N LYS A 121 7.69 -9.59 -11.21
CA LYS A 121 8.17 -9.88 -12.57
C LYS A 121 9.67 -9.61 -12.64
N ASN A 122 10.46 -10.58 -13.03
CA ASN A 122 11.87 -10.40 -13.40
C ASN A 122 11.92 -9.47 -14.63
N GLN A 123 11.83 -8.16 -14.42
CA GLN A 123 12.05 -7.21 -15.49
C GLN A 123 13.55 -7.21 -15.81
N LYS A 124 13.90 -7.59 -17.04
CA LYS A 124 15.25 -7.36 -17.55
C LYS A 124 15.57 -5.88 -17.34
N VAL A 125 16.59 -5.60 -16.51
CA VAL A 125 17.04 -4.23 -16.24
C VAL A 125 17.31 -3.56 -17.58
N SER A 126 16.55 -2.51 -17.91
CA SER A 126 16.69 -1.83 -19.20
C SER A 126 18.13 -1.33 -19.36
N ALA A 127 18.64 -1.29 -20.60
CA ALA A 127 19.97 -0.77 -20.88
C ALA A 127 20.17 0.64 -20.29
N LYS A 128 19.12 1.49 -20.29
CA LYS A 128 19.12 2.82 -19.66
C LYS A 128 19.38 2.75 -18.14
N THR A 129 18.80 1.78 -17.44
CA THR A 129 19.01 1.60 -15.99
C THR A 129 20.40 1.06 -15.67
N LYS A 130 20.98 0.23 -16.57
CA LYS A 130 22.38 -0.25 -16.44
C LYS A 130 23.37 0.88 -16.62
N VAL A 131 23.15 1.76 -17.61
CA VAL A 131 23.99 2.95 -17.86
C VAL A 131 23.96 3.91 -16.66
N LEU A 132 22.77 4.17 -16.08
CA LEU A 132 22.61 5.00 -14.89
C LEU A 132 23.30 4.43 -13.65
N LYS A 133 23.26 3.10 -13.45
CA LYS A 133 24.02 2.44 -12.38
C LYS A 133 25.53 2.54 -12.58
N GLY A 134 25.99 2.54 -13.83
CA GLY A 134 27.40 2.76 -14.19
C GLY A 134 27.87 4.19 -13.89
N LEU A 135 27.04 5.18 -14.17
CA LEU A 135 27.33 6.60 -13.94
C LEU A 135 27.44 6.96 -12.44
N LYS A 136 26.81 6.21 -11.54
CA LYS A 136 26.95 6.37 -10.07
C LYS A 136 28.39 6.13 -9.55
N LYS A 137 29.23 5.45 -10.34
CA LYS A 137 30.62 5.14 -9.96
C LYS A 137 31.61 6.22 -10.39
N VAL A 138 31.17 7.29 -11.06
CA VAL A 138 32.07 8.35 -11.55
C VAL A 138 32.01 9.55 -10.62
N PRO A 139 33.12 9.93 -9.97
CA PRO A 139 33.19 11.11 -9.10
C PRO A 139 32.86 12.39 -9.89
N GLY A 140 32.04 13.28 -9.31
CA GLY A 140 31.69 14.57 -9.91
C GLY A 140 30.33 14.64 -10.64
N LEU A 141 29.63 13.52 -10.86
CA LEU A 141 28.33 13.47 -11.55
C LEU A 141 27.09 13.58 -10.62
N ASN A 142 27.29 13.94 -9.35
CA ASN A 142 26.20 14.05 -8.36
C ASN A 142 25.11 15.07 -8.75
N LYS A 143 25.46 16.13 -9.49
CA LYS A 143 24.47 17.12 -10.00
C LYS A 143 23.56 16.53 -11.08
N LEU A 144 24.05 15.56 -11.86
CA LEU A 144 23.27 14.86 -12.88
C LEU A 144 22.31 13.83 -12.28
N GLU A 145 22.59 13.32 -11.08
CA GLU A 145 21.69 12.41 -10.37
C GLU A 145 20.38 13.09 -9.98
N GLY A 146 20.42 14.33 -9.52
CA GLY A 146 19.23 15.14 -9.20
C GLY A 146 18.36 15.40 -10.44
N PHE A 147 18.99 15.72 -11.56
CA PHE A 147 18.31 15.94 -12.84
C PHE A 147 17.72 14.62 -13.39
N ALA A 148 18.46 13.53 -13.31
CA ALA A 148 18.01 12.21 -13.73
C ALA A 148 16.83 11.69 -12.89
N LYS A 149 16.84 11.90 -11.57
CA LYS A 149 15.73 11.54 -10.66
C LYS A 149 14.43 12.30 -10.98
N LYS A 150 14.53 13.54 -11.48
CA LYS A 150 13.37 14.34 -11.91
C LYS A 150 12.76 13.89 -13.24
N HIS A 151 13.53 13.24 -14.12
CA HIS A 151 13.11 12.96 -15.50
C HIS A 151 13.01 11.45 -15.80
N ILE A 152 13.49 10.59 -14.90
CA ILE A 152 13.53 9.13 -15.10
C ILE A 152 12.69 8.46 -14.03
N GLY A 153 11.80 7.55 -14.45
CA GLY A 153 10.88 6.81 -13.59
C GLY A 153 9.41 7.05 -13.92
N SER A 154 8.53 6.34 -13.25
CA SER A 154 7.08 6.54 -13.35
C SER A 154 6.69 7.94 -12.85
N ARG A 155 5.49 8.39 -13.22
CA ARG A 155 4.94 9.66 -12.72
C ARG A 155 4.91 9.66 -11.18
N ASP A 156 4.51 8.55 -10.58
CA ASP A 156 4.45 8.38 -9.12
C ASP A 156 5.81 8.53 -8.46
N TYR A 157 6.86 7.91 -9.05
CA TYR A 157 8.23 8.05 -8.56
C TYR A 157 8.75 9.49 -8.64
N ARG A 158 8.42 10.21 -9.71
CA ARG A 158 8.90 11.59 -9.91
C ARG A 158 8.26 12.58 -8.94
N ASN A 159 6.98 12.39 -8.63
CA ASN A 159 6.19 13.30 -7.77
C ASN A 159 6.35 12.99 -6.27
N ALA A 160 6.86 11.82 -5.91
CA ALA A 160 7.03 11.41 -4.52
C ALA A 160 8.19 12.16 -3.83
N SER A 161 8.09 12.36 -2.53
CA SER A 161 9.17 12.82 -1.66
C SER A 161 10.34 11.81 -1.67
N PRO A 162 11.52 12.15 -1.17
CA PRO A 162 12.65 11.23 -1.11
C PRO A 162 12.30 9.92 -0.38
N ILE A 163 11.60 10.01 0.76
CA ILE A 163 11.22 8.85 1.56
C ILE A 163 10.15 8.01 0.87
N MET A 164 9.15 8.64 0.26
CA MET A 164 8.11 7.95 -0.48
C MET A 164 8.65 7.28 -1.75
N ARG A 165 9.71 7.81 -2.38
CA ARG A 165 10.41 7.13 -3.48
C ARG A 165 11.08 5.84 -3.02
N GLU A 166 11.70 5.86 -1.85
CA GLU A 166 12.32 4.68 -1.26
C GLU A 166 11.26 3.63 -0.92
N ILE A 167 10.17 4.04 -0.29
CA ILE A 167 9.02 3.19 0.01
C ILE A 167 8.45 2.57 -1.28
N LEU A 168 8.24 3.37 -2.33
CA LEU A 168 7.75 2.87 -3.62
C LEU A 168 8.67 1.79 -4.18
N VAL A 169 9.99 2.02 -4.17
CA VAL A 169 10.97 1.03 -4.66
C VAL A 169 10.95 -0.23 -3.83
N ASN A 170 10.91 -0.12 -2.50
CA ASN A 170 10.84 -1.27 -1.60
C ASN A 170 9.58 -2.08 -1.86
N THR A 171 8.43 -1.42 -1.84
CA THR A 171 7.13 -2.07 -1.93
C THR A 171 6.84 -2.70 -3.28
N VAL A 172 7.23 -2.09 -4.43
CA VAL A 172 7.01 -2.71 -5.76
C VAL A 172 7.96 -3.87 -6.05
N ASN A 173 9.11 -3.94 -5.38
CA ASN A 173 10.10 -4.99 -5.59
C ASN A 173 9.90 -6.19 -4.67
N GLU A 174 9.06 -6.10 -3.66
CA GLU A 174 8.79 -7.19 -2.74
C GLU A 174 8.03 -8.33 -3.45
N ASP A 175 8.48 -9.55 -3.30
CA ASP A 175 7.75 -10.74 -3.78
C ASP A 175 6.86 -11.26 -2.64
N LEU A 176 5.57 -11.34 -2.91
CA LEU A 176 4.58 -11.79 -1.93
C LEU A 176 4.09 -13.22 -2.17
N SER A 177 4.79 -13.99 -2.99
CA SER A 177 4.40 -15.38 -3.31
C SER A 177 4.27 -16.23 -2.06
N GLU A 178 5.19 -16.10 -1.11
CA GLU A 178 5.13 -16.84 0.15
C GLU A 178 3.99 -16.37 1.08
N CYS A 179 3.60 -15.09 1.01
CA CYS A 179 2.40 -14.61 1.67
C CYS A 179 1.14 -15.22 1.04
N ALA A 180 1.06 -15.21 -0.29
CA ALA A 180 -0.10 -15.73 -1.00
C ALA A 180 -0.36 -17.21 -0.71
N LYS A 181 0.69 -18.05 -0.59
CA LYS A 181 0.58 -19.47 -0.22
C LYS A 181 -0.04 -19.71 1.17
N LYS A 182 0.01 -18.71 2.05
CA LYS A 182 -0.51 -18.79 3.43
C LYS A 182 -1.91 -18.23 3.58
N ILE A 183 -2.57 -17.84 2.50
CA ILE A 183 -3.94 -17.30 2.54
C ILE A 183 -4.93 -18.46 2.50
N TYR A 184 -5.77 -18.58 3.52
CA TYR A 184 -6.79 -19.64 3.63
C TYR A 184 -8.22 -19.13 3.49
N CYS A 185 -8.43 -17.80 3.49
CA CYS A 185 -9.77 -17.24 3.33
C CYS A 185 -10.22 -17.27 1.86
N PRO A 186 -11.53 -17.31 1.57
CA PRO A 186 -12.06 -17.14 0.23
C PRO A 186 -11.51 -15.87 -0.41
N THR A 187 -10.95 -16.00 -1.61
CA THR A 187 -10.27 -14.90 -2.31
C THR A 187 -10.87 -14.70 -3.70
N LEU A 188 -11.21 -13.45 -4.04
CA LEU A 188 -11.63 -13.00 -5.36
C LEU A 188 -10.52 -12.14 -5.97
N LEU A 189 -10.18 -12.42 -7.26
CA LEU A 189 -9.17 -11.70 -8.04
C LEU A 189 -9.82 -10.89 -9.15
#